data_ece47cd310bb71871607944ded86bb0a
#
_entry.id   ece47cd310bb71871607944ded86bb0a
#
_cell.length_a   1.000
_cell.length_b   1.000
_cell.length_c   1.000
_cell.angle_alpha   90.00
_cell.angle_beta   90.00
_cell.angle_gamma   90.00
#
_symmetry.space_group_name_H-M   'P 1'
#
loop_
_entity.id
_entity.type
_entity.pdbx_description
1 polymer ?
#
loop_
_entity_poly.entity_id
_entity_poly.type
_entity_poly.pdbx_seq_one_letter_code
_entity_poly.pdbx_strand_id
1 'polypeptide(L)'
;MTGDAITADTFYRELKHRFSELLENEGILKERVDINTRSLTPEEAIGITERRDFPIITGKDVMVQAECMGALGQAFTDAPSVYRGTLKDICALDIETDSHDRGLFIAALNAVMKHLEQCAADAAEYISNVYGHPRIGLIGYQPSLLERLSGQFPLRAADLSPVNIGQTRYGVLVEDGGAPGVSQSICSWADLVLCTGSTVCNGSIVDFLYLKDKILFYGTTLAGAAALLGLPRLCFADRYQ
;
A
#
# COMPACT_ATOMS: atom_id res chain seq x y z
N MET A 1 -15.31 6.69 14.63
CA MET A 1 -14.83 5.53 15.41
C MET A 1 -14.28 6.04 16.72
N THR A 2 -14.86 5.66 17.83
CA THR A 2 -14.59 6.17 19.17
C THR A 2 -13.45 5.37 19.80
N GLY A 3 -12.38 6.08 20.21
CA GLY A 3 -11.49 5.81 21.36
C GLY A 3 -10.70 4.51 21.53
N ASP A 4 -11.11 3.40 20.95
CA ASP A 4 -10.41 2.12 21.10
C ASP A 4 -9.32 1.94 20.03
N ALA A 5 -8.20 1.35 20.41
CA ALA A 5 -7.12 1.05 19.48
C ALA A 5 -7.65 0.11 18.37
N ILE A 6 -7.48 0.52 17.10
CA ILE A 6 -7.86 -0.31 15.95
C ILE A 6 -6.89 -1.50 15.91
N THR A 7 -7.40 -2.71 16.08
CA THR A 7 -6.63 -3.94 15.96
C THR A 7 -6.66 -4.46 14.52
N ALA A 8 -5.72 -5.34 14.16
CA ALA A 8 -5.72 -5.98 12.84
C ALA A 8 -7.05 -6.70 12.57
N ASP A 9 -7.54 -7.47 13.52
CA ASP A 9 -8.82 -8.19 13.43
C ASP A 9 -9.99 -7.23 13.15
N THR A 10 -10.12 -6.12 13.87
CA THR A 10 -11.19 -5.15 13.65
C THR A 10 -11.07 -4.44 12.31
N PHE A 11 -9.85 -4.11 11.88
CA PHE A 11 -9.59 -3.45 10.61
C PHE A 11 -9.98 -4.34 9.42
N TYR A 12 -9.45 -5.58 9.38
CA TYR A 12 -9.70 -6.48 8.25
C TYR A 12 -11.13 -6.98 8.21
N ARG A 13 -11.77 -7.16 9.37
CA ARG A 13 -13.20 -7.49 9.42
C ARG A 13 -14.07 -6.38 8.87
N GLU A 14 -13.79 -5.13 9.20
CA GLU A 14 -14.49 -3.97 8.63
C GLU A 14 -14.26 -3.87 7.12
N LEU A 15 -13.01 -4.02 6.65
CA LEU A 15 -12.68 -4.01 5.23
C LEU A 15 -13.47 -5.08 4.46
N LYS A 16 -13.49 -6.30 4.98
CA LYS A 16 -14.22 -7.43 4.40
C LYS A 16 -15.73 -7.19 4.37
N HIS A 17 -16.26 -6.63 5.46
CA HIS A 17 -17.68 -6.27 5.56
C HIS A 17 -18.04 -5.22 4.49
N ARG A 18 -17.29 -4.11 4.41
CA ARG A 18 -17.54 -3.06 3.42
C ARG A 18 -17.43 -3.56 1.98
N PHE A 19 -16.47 -4.44 1.72
CA PHE A 19 -16.33 -5.03 0.39
C PHE A 19 -17.55 -5.93 0.06
N SER A 20 -17.99 -6.75 0.99
CA SER A 20 -19.18 -7.59 0.81
C SER A 20 -20.45 -6.76 0.59
N GLU A 21 -20.65 -5.68 1.35
CA GLU A 21 -21.76 -4.74 1.14
C GLU A 21 -21.72 -4.11 -0.26
N LEU A 22 -20.52 -3.70 -0.73
CA LEU A 22 -20.35 -3.18 -2.09
C LEU A 22 -20.80 -4.21 -3.14
N LEU A 23 -20.32 -5.45 -3.03
CA LEU A 23 -20.67 -6.53 -3.97
C LEU A 23 -22.17 -6.88 -3.94
N GLU A 24 -22.80 -6.82 -2.77
CA GLU A 24 -24.24 -7.01 -2.63
C GLU A 24 -25.04 -5.89 -3.29
N ASN A 25 -24.66 -4.64 -3.06
CA ASN A 25 -25.30 -3.46 -3.61
C ASN A 25 -25.21 -3.40 -5.14
N GLU A 26 -24.06 -3.83 -5.69
CA GLU A 26 -23.85 -3.96 -7.14
C GLU A 26 -24.52 -5.23 -7.73
N GLY A 27 -25.07 -6.10 -6.90
CA GLY A 27 -25.71 -7.36 -7.30
C GLY A 27 -24.76 -8.46 -7.76
N ILE A 28 -23.44 -8.23 -7.71
CA ILE A 28 -22.42 -9.16 -8.25
C ILE A 28 -22.01 -10.26 -7.27
N LEU A 29 -22.30 -10.13 -5.99
CA LEU A 29 -22.00 -11.19 -5.00
C LEU A 29 -22.83 -12.47 -5.24
N LYS A 30 -24.04 -12.34 -5.77
CA LYS A 30 -24.93 -13.47 -6.07
C LYS A 30 -24.64 -14.12 -7.42
N GLU A 31 -23.95 -13.43 -8.28
CA GLU A 31 -23.54 -13.94 -9.58
C GLU A 31 -22.21 -14.69 -9.46
N ARG A 32 -22.01 -15.67 -10.32
CA ARG A 32 -20.70 -16.32 -10.46
C ARG A 32 -19.79 -15.41 -11.26
N VAL A 33 -19.10 -14.52 -10.55
CA VAL A 33 -18.06 -13.68 -11.15
C VAL A 33 -16.72 -14.35 -10.94
N ASP A 34 -16.12 -14.79 -12.03
CA ASP A 34 -14.82 -15.44 -11.98
C ASP A 34 -13.72 -14.39 -11.74
N ILE A 35 -12.77 -14.75 -10.89
CA ILE A 35 -11.56 -13.98 -10.62
C ILE A 35 -10.32 -14.85 -10.81
N ASN A 36 -9.30 -14.27 -11.40
CA ASN A 36 -8.03 -14.93 -11.65
C ASN A 36 -6.89 -14.02 -11.19
N THR A 37 -5.93 -14.60 -10.47
CA THR A 37 -4.76 -13.84 -10.00
C THR A 37 -3.45 -14.47 -10.48
N ARG A 38 -2.44 -13.65 -10.69
CA ARG A 38 -1.07 -14.06 -10.99
C ARG A 38 -0.06 -13.05 -10.49
N SER A 39 1.16 -13.48 -10.27
CA SER A 39 2.28 -12.58 -10.07
C SER A 39 2.73 -11.96 -11.39
N LEU A 40 3.16 -10.70 -11.32
CA LEU A 40 3.76 -9.98 -12.44
C LEU A 40 5.29 -10.04 -12.35
N THR A 41 5.95 -10.04 -13.50
CA THR A 41 7.38 -9.71 -13.55
C THR A 41 7.59 -8.22 -13.24
N PRO A 42 8.79 -7.79 -12.85
CA PRO A 42 9.06 -6.36 -12.66
C PRO A 42 8.68 -5.51 -13.88
N GLU A 43 9.00 -5.96 -15.10
CA GLU A 43 8.69 -5.24 -16.34
C GLU A 43 7.17 -5.13 -16.58
N GLU A 44 6.41 -6.17 -16.25
CA GLU A 44 4.94 -6.12 -16.35
C GLU A 44 4.33 -5.17 -15.31
N ALA A 45 4.95 -5.05 -14.13
CA ALA A 45 4.42 -4.29 -13.01
C ALA A 45 4.72 -2.79 -13.11
N ILE A 46 5.97 -2.43 -13.49
CA ILE A 46 6.45 -1.04 -13.48
C ILE A 46 6.98 -0.56 -14.84
N GLY A 47 6.83 -1.37 -15.90
CA GLY A 47 7.35 -1.05 -17.22
C GLY A 47 8.88 -1.21 -17.33
N ILE A 48 9.43 -0.81 -18.48
CA ILE A 48 10.87 -0.81 -18.71
C ILE A 48 11.46 0.46 -18.07
N THR A 49 12.35 0.29 -17.11
CA THR A 49 13.03 1.39 -16.41
C THR A 49 14.54 1.18 -16.36
N GLU A 50 15.30 2.26 -16.43
CA GLU A 50 16.75 2.25 -16.20
C GLU A 50 17.08 2.15 -14.71
N ARG A 51 16.17 2.49 -13.84
CA ARG A 51 16.34 2.36 -12.39
C ARG A 51 16.41 0.90 -11.98
N ARG A 52 17.35 0.61 -11.05
CA ARG A 52 17.57 -0.74 -10.52
C ARG A 52 17.33 -0.85 -9.02
N ASP A 53 16.91 0.23 -8.39
CA ASP A 53 16.73 0.35 -6.94
C ASP A 53 15.28 0.20 -6.48
N PHE A 54 14.33 -0.09 -7.38
CA PHE A 54 12.95 -0.37 -6.99
C PHE A 54 12.83 -1.67 -6.18
N PRO A 55 12.02 -1.70 -5.09
CA PRO A 55 11.79 -2.88 -4.27
C PRO A 55 11.34 -4.12 -5.04
N ILE A 56 10.54 -3.95 -6.09
CA ILE A 56 10.09 -5.06 -6.95
C ILE A 56 11.23 -5.71 -7.74
N ILE A 57 12.35 -5.02 -7.94
CA ILE A 57 13.54 -5.54 -8.64
C ILE A 57 14.53 -6.16 -7.66
N THR A 58 14.69 -5.53 -6.51
CA THR A 58 15.77 -5.87 -5.54
C THR A 58 15.28 -6.68 -4.35
N GLY A 59 13.99 -6.59 -4.04
CA GLY A 59 13.36 -7.22 -2.88
C GLY A 59 12.80 -8.63 -3.17
N LYS A 60 12.06 -9.14 -2.20
CA LYS A 60 11.30 -10.40 -2.29
C LYS A 60 9.85 -10.17 -2.71
N ASP A 61 9.38 -8.95 -2.55
CA ASP A 61 7.99 -8.60 -2.79
C ASP A 61 7.70 -8.58 -4.29
N VAL A 62 6.53 -9.05 -4.64
CA VAL A 62 6.05 -9.10 -6.01
C VAL A 62 4.71 -8.39 -6.14
N MET A 63 4.38 -7.96 -7.36
CA MET A 63 3.06 -7.47 -7.68
C MET A 63 2.16 -8.64 -8.06
N VAL A 64 1.12 -8.90 -7.28
CA VAL A 64 0.02 -9.79 -7.64
C VAL A 64 -1.01 -8.96 -8.40
N GLN A 65 -1.45 -9.45 -9.55
CA GLN A 65 -2.52 -8.85 -10.34
C GLN A 65 -3.74 -9.77 -10.38
N ALA A 66 -4.88 -9.21 -10.05
CA ALA A 66 -6.19 -9.84 -10.24
C ALA A 66 -6.84 -9.31 -11.52
N GLU A 67 -7.55 -10.18 -12.22
CA GLU A 67 -8.45 -9.82 -13.31
C GLU A 67 -9.87 -10.22 -12.92
N CYS A 68 -10.80 -9.28 -12.99
CA CYS A 68 -12.21 -9.47 -12.65
C CYS A 68 -13.08 -8.63 -13.56
N MET A 69 -14.03 -9.23 -14.27
CA MET A 69 -14.93 -8.54 -15.20
C MET A 69 -14.22 -7.63 -16.21
N GLY A 70 -13.04 -8.05 -16.69
CA GLY A 70 -12.20 -7.28 -17.61
C GLY A 70 -11.46 -6.09 -16.98
N ALA A 71 -11.56 -5.89 -15.68
CA ALA A 71 -10.79 -4.92 -14.94
C ALA A 71 -9.59 -5.57 -14.24
N LEU A 72 -8.51 -4.79 -14.08
CA LEU A 72 -7.29 -5.23 -13.41
C LEU A 72 -7.15 -4.53 -12.06
N GLY A 73 -6.66 -5.27 -11.06
CA GLY A 73 -6.31 -4.72 -9.75
C GLY A 73 -5.01 -5.33 -9.27
N GLN A 74 -4.22 -4.56 -8.54
CA GLN A 74 -2.87 -4.96 -8.15
C GLN A 74 -2.65 -4.82 -6.65
N ALA A 75 -1.81 -5.71 -6.10
CA ALA A 75 -1.35 -5.66 -4.72
C ALA A 75 0.13 -6.04 -4.66
N PHE A 76 0.95 -5.23 -3.98
CA PHE A 76 2.35 -5.50 -3.72
C PHE A 76 2.48 -6.25 -2.40
N THR A 77 3.05 -7.46 -2.42
CA THR A 77 3.08 -8.39 -1.29
C THR A 77 4.34 -9.26 -1.28
N ASP A 78 4.80 -9.64 -0.11
CA ASP A 78 5.84 -10.64 0.11
C ASP A 78 5.30 -12.08 0.18
N ALA A 79 3.97 -12.23 0.17
CA ALA A 79 3.27 -13.51 0.22
C ALA A 79 2.37 -13.70 -1.04
N PRO A 80 2.96 -13.84 -2.25
CA PRO A 80 2.18 -13.98 -3.47
C PRO A 80 1.47 -15.32 -3.54
N SER A 81 0.26 -15.32 -4.10
CA SER A 81 -0.52 -16.53 -4.39
C SER A 81 -1.15 -16.45 -5.77
N VAL A 82 -1.34 -17.60 -6.38
CA VAL A 82 -2.11 -17.77 -7.60
C VAL A 82 -3.47 -18.35 -7.23
N TYR A 83 -4.51 -17.70 -7.68
CA TYR A 83 -5.88 -18.09 -7.36
C TYR A 83 -6.78 -18.02 -8.57
N ARG A 84 -7.72 -18.94 -8.66
CA ARG A 84 -8.82 -18.92 -9.63
C ARG A 84 -10.10 -19.41 -8.98
N GLY A 85 -11.11 -18.56 -8.95
CA GLY A 85 -12.39 -18.85 -8.31
C GLY A 85 -13.39 -17.75 -8.52
N THR A 86 -14.20 -17.47 -7.53
CA THR A 86 -15.26 -16.45 -7.59
C THR A 86 -15.06 -15.33 -6.58
N LEU A 87 -15.73 -14.20 -6.76
CA LEU A 87 -15.73 -13.11 -5.78
C LEU A 87 -16.28 -13.55 -4.42
N LYS A 88 -17.23 -14.48 -4.41
CA LYS A 88 -17.75 -15.06 -3.17
C LYS A 88 -16.65 -15.79 -2.39
N ASP A 89 -15.80 -16.51 -3.10
CA ASP A 89 -14.70 -17.23 -2.45
C ASP A 89 -13.63 -16.25 -1.94
N ILE A 90 -13.38 -15.15 -2.66
CA ILE A 90 -12.52 -14.06 -2.18
C ILE A 90 -13.05 -13.46 -0.87
N CYS A 91 -14.35 -13.23 -0.74
CA CYS A 91 -14.95 -12.77 0.52
C CYS A 91 -14.83 -13.78 1.67
N ALA A 92 -14.59 -15.05 1.37
CA ALA A 92 -14.42 -16.11 2.36
C ALA A 92 -12.97 -16.27 2.84
N LEU A 93 -11.98 -15.61 2.21
CA LEU A 93 -10.56 -15.69 2.58
C LEU A 93 -10.31 -15.23 4.03
N ASP A 94 -9.32 -15.80 4.68
CA ASP A 94 -8.87 -15.41 6.03
C ASP A 94 -7.85 -14.26 5.96
N ILE A 95 -8.34 -13.06 5.71
CA ILE A 95 -7.47 -11.87 5.65
C ILE A 95 -7.08 -11.32 7.03
N GLU A 96 -7.68 -11.81 8.09
CA GLU A 96 -7.37 -11.44 9.47
C GLU A 96 -6.01 -12.01 9.88
N THR A 97 -5.69 -13.24 9.48
CA THR A 97 -4.48 -13.95 9.93
C THR A 97 -3.51 -14.33 8.81
N ASP A 98 -3.99 -14.56 7.57
CA ASP A 98 -3.17 -15.05 6.46
C ASP A 98 -2.75 -13.92 5.50
N SER A 99 -1.44 -13.71 5.34
CA SER A 99 -0.88 -12.71 4.44
C SER A 99 -1.02 -13.06 2.95
N HIS A 100 -1.07 -14.36 2.60
CA HIS A 100 -1.35 -14.80 1.23
C HIS A 100 -2.77 -14.44 0.83
N ASP A 101 -3.73 -14.68 1.71
CA ASP A 101 -5.14 -14.33 1.51
C ASP A 101 -5.33 -12.81 1.42
N ARG A 102 -4.58 -12.02 2.20
CA ARG A 102 -4.58 -10.56 2.10
C ARG A 102 -4.15 -10.08 0.73
N GLY A 103 -3.05 -10.57 0.19
CA GLY A 103 -2.56 -10.20 -1.14
C GLY A 103 -3.60 -10.45 -2.23
N LEU A 104 -4.25 -11.63 -2.19
CA LEU A 104 -5.33 -11.99 -3.12
C LEU A 104 -6.55 -11.08 -2.97
N PHE A 105 -7.01 -10.90 -1.73
CA PHE A 105 -8.17 -10.09 -1.42
C PHE A 105 -7.99 -8.64 -1.88
N ILE A 106 -6.85 -8.03 -1.59
CA ILE A 106 -6.53 -6.64 -1.96
C ILE A 106 -6.41 -6.49 -3.47
N ALA A 107 -5.79 -7.43 -4.19
CA ALA A 107 -5.74 -7.39 -5.65
C ALA A 107 -7.16 -7.50 -6.25
N ALA A 108 -8.00 -8.39 -5.72
CA ALA A 108 -9.39 -8.56 -6.14
C ALA A 108 -10.25 -7.32 -5.87
N LEU A 109 -10.13 -6.74 -4.66
CA LEU A 109 -10.79 -5.50 -4.28
C LEU A 109 -10.43 -4.37 -5.24
N ASN A 110 -9.14 -4.20 -5.55
CA ASN A 110 -8.67 -3.18 -6.48
C ASN A 110 -9.22 -3.40 -7.90
N ALA A 111 -9.35 -4.66 -8.36
CA ALA A 111 -9.95 -4.98 -9.67
C ALA A 111 -11.44 -4.59 -9.72
N VAL A 112 -12.22 -4.97 -8.69
CA VAL A 112 -13.65 -4.64 -8.61
C VAL A 112 -13.86 -3.13 -8.56
N MET A 113 -13.07 -2.43 -7.76
CA MET A 113 -13.16 -0.97 -7.59
C MET A 113 -12.67 -0.19 -8.82
N LYS A 114 -12.03 -0.84 -9.79
CA LYS A 114 -11.42 -0.23 -11.00
C LYS A 114 -10.47 0.93 -10.69
N HIS A 115 -9.79 0.84 -9.56
CA HIS A 115 -8.89 1.87 -9.10
C HIS A 115 -7.52 1.78 -9.77
N LEU A 116 -7.49 2.04 -11.08
CA LEU A 116 -6.31 2.54 -11.77
C LEU A 116 -6.47 4.07 -11.85
N GLU A 117 -6.30 4.74 -10.71
CA GLU A 117 -6.33 6.18 -10.66
C GLU A 117 -5.13 6.77 -11.39
N GLN A 118 -5.38 7.85 -12.15
CA GLN A 118 -4.31 8.67 -12.69
C GLN A 118 -3.59 9.35 -11.52
N CYS A 119 -2.33 9.03 -11.36
CA CYS A 119 -1.45 9.65 -10.38
C CYS A 119 -1.01 11.00 -10.92
N ALA A 120 -1.54 12.08 -10.39
CA ALA A 120 -1.49 13.39 -11.07
C ALA A 120 -0.58 14.43 -10.42
N ALA A 121 0.03 14.18 -9.24
CA ALA A 121 0.72 15.23 -8.49
C ALA A 121 2.21 14.94 -8.30
N ASP A 122 3.05 15.98 -8.44
CA ASP A 122 4.41 15.97 -7.88
C ASP A 122 4.30 15.96 -6.36
N ALA A 123 4.94 14.96 -5.72
CA ALA A 123 4.83 14.77 -4.26
C ALA A 123 5.38 15.97 -3.49
N ALA A 124 6.50 16.55 -3.91
CA ALA A 124 7.11 17.67 -3.22
C ALA A 124 6.27 18.94 -3.36
N GLU A 125 5.72 19.19 -4.55
CA GLU A 125 4.83 20.31 -4.81
C GLU A 125 3.54 20.17 -3.99
N TYR A 126 2.91 19.00 -4.01
CA TYR A 126 1.72 18.74 -3.22
C TYR A 126 1.96 18.96 -1.72
N ILE A 127 3.05 18.37 -1.17
CA ILE A 127 3.38 18.48 0.24
C ILE A 127 3.66 19.94 0.62
N SER A 128 4.42 20.66 -0.20
CA SER A 128 4.70 22.09 0.05
C SER A 128 3.43 22.92 0.08
N ASN A 129 2.50 22.68 -0.84
CA ASN A 129 1.26 23.47 -0.96
C ASN A 129 0.28 23.17 0.20
N VAL A 130 0.21 21.93 0.66
CA VAL A 130 -0.78 21.49 1.66
C VAL A 130 -0.23 21.57 3.08
N TYR A 131 1.04 21.19 3.30
CA TYR A 131 1.65 21.04 4.62
C TYR A 131 2.81 22.03 4.88
N GLY A 132 3.21 22.83 3.89
CA GLY A 132 4.33 23.75 4.01
C GLY A 132 5.69 23.03 3.95
N HIS A 133 6.48 23.12 5.01
CA HIS A 133 7.80 22.48 5.09
C HIS A 133 7.88 21.51 6.28
N PRO A 134 7.11 20.38 6.25
CA PRO A 134 7.04 19.43 7.35
C PRO A 134 8.31 18.57 7.45
N ARG A 135 8.57 18.04 8.65
CA ARG A 135 9.45 16.89 8.83
C ARG A 135 8.70 15.65 8.36
N ILE A 136 9.28 14.90 7.44
CA ILE A 136 8.63 13.77 6.80
C ILE A 136 9.18 12.45 7.32
N GLY A 137 8.30 11.57 7.80
CA GLY A 137 8.58 10.16 8.04
C GLY A 137 8.14 9.32 6.84
N LEU A 138 9.05 8.62 6.17
CA LEU A 138 8.74 7.73 5.07
C LEU A 138 8.77 6.28 5.58
N ILE A 139 7.62 5.63 5.62
CA ILE A 139 7.45 4.22 5.98
C ILE A 139 7.30 3.40 4.70
N GLY A 140 8.27 2.51 4.46
CA GLY A 140 8.47 1.79 3.21
C GLY A 140 9.40 2.55 2.27
N TYR A 141 10.40 1.84 1.73
CA TYR A 141 11.35 2.43 0.79
C TYR A 141 10.73 2.56 -0.61
N GLN A 142 10.56 3.78 -1.05
CA GLN A 142 10.19 4.11 -2.42
C GLN A 142 11.25 5.09 -2.96
N PRO A 143 12.14 4.60 -3.86
CA PRO A 143 13.34 5.36 -4.25
C PRO A 143 13.04 6.71 -4.88
N SER A 144 12.03 6.78 -5.74
CA SER A 144 11.67 8.04 -6.41
C SER A 144 11.11 9.08 -5.43
N LEU A 145 10.31 8.67 -4.44
CA LEU A 145 9.83 9.57 -3.39
C LEU A 145 10.99 10.04 -2.50
N LEU A 146 11.85 9.10 -2.08
CA LEU A 146 13.00 9.43 -1.24
C LEU A 146 13.92 10.43 -1.94
N GLU A 147 14.26 10.18 -3.20
CA GLU A 147 15.08 11.07 -4.03
C GLU A 147 14.45 12.46 -4.15
N ARG A 148 13.15 12.50 -4.49
CA ARG A 148 12.43 13.76 -4.73
C ARG A 148 12.29 14.62 -3.48
N LEU A 149 12.12 13.99 -2.32
CA LEU A 149 11.84 14.69 -1.06
C LEU A 149 13.10 15.03 -0.26
N SER A 150 14.16 14.21 -0.33
CA SER A 150 15.36 14.35 0.52
C SER A 150 16.10 15.68 0.37
N GLY A 151 16.06 16.28 -0.84
CA GLY A 151 16.69 17.58 -1.10
C GLY A 151 15.85 18.80 -0.66
N GLN A 152 14.61 18.57 -0.21
CA GLN A 152 13.65 19.66 0.04
C GLN A 152 13.10 19.65 1.46
N PHE A 153 13.06 18.50 2.13
CA PHE A 153 12.43 18.34 3.45
C PHE A 153 13.37 17.62 4.42
N PRO A 154 13.31 17.93 5.73
CA PRO A 154 13.87 17.05 6.75
C PRO A 154 13.18 15.68 6.66
N LEU A 155 13.94 14.60 6.45
CA LEU A 155 13.37 13.28 6.13
C LEU A 155 14.07 12.17 6.89
N ARG A 156 13.27 11.26 7.46
CA ARG A 156 13.68 9.96 7.98
C ARG A 156 12.94 8.88 7.24
N ALA A 157 13.58 7.74 6.99
CA ALA A 157 12.97 6.63 6.25
C ALA A 157 13.20 5.31 6.99
N ALA A 158 12.21 4.42 6.97
CA ALA A 158 12.32 3.05 7.45
C ALA A 158 11.78 2.06 6.41
N ASP A 159 12.38 0.87 6.37
CA ASP A 159 11.95 -0.23 5.51
C ASP A 159 12.06 -1.56 6.25
N LEU A 160 11.39 -2.61 5.74
CA LEU A 160 11.48 -3.97 6.26
C LEU A 160 12.46 -4.85 5.46
N SER A 161 12.83 -4.42 4.26
CA SER A 161 13.72 -5.19 3.39
C SER A 161 15.18 -5.09 3.84
N PRO A 162 15.84 -6.22 4.11
CA PRO A 162 17.25 -6.22 4.50
C PRO A 162 18.19 -5.66 3.41
N VAL A 163 17.72 -5.60 2.17
CA VAL A 163 18.47 -4.97 1.07
C VAL A 163 18.57 -3.46 1.23
N ASN A 164 17.58 -2.84 1.86
CA ASN A 164 17.50 -1.39 2.05
C ASN A 164 17.99 -0.95 3.42
N ILE A 165 17.80 -1.75 4.46
CA ILE A 165 18.13 -1.44 5.86
C ILE A 165 19.64 -1.15 5.99
N GLY A 166 19.97 -0.05 6.67
CA GLY A 166 21.34 0.41 6.92
C GLY A 166 22.00 1.09 5.72
N GLN A 167 21.35 1.14 4.56
CA GLN A 167 21.85 1.86 3.39
C GLN A 167 21.55 3.36 3.51
N THR A 168 22.51 4.18 3.10
CA THR A 168 22.27 5.62 2.89
C THR A 168 21.90 5.85 1.43
N ARG A 169 20.71 6.36 1.19
CA ARG A 169 20.18 6.66 -0.14
C ARG A 169 19.79 8.14 -0.22
N TYR A 170 20.29 8.84 -1.19
CA TYR A 170 20.03 10.29 -1.37
C TYR A 170 20.29 11.11 -0.09
N GLY A 171 21.32 10.72 0.67
CA GLY A 171 21.69 11.37 1.94
C GLY A 171 20.84 10.97 3.15
N VAL A 172 19.88 10.06 3.01
CA VAL A 172 19.01 9.57 4.08
C VAL A 172 19.36 8.13 4.44
N LEU A 173 19.57 7.86 5.74
CA LEU A 173 19.72 6.50 6.24
C LEU A 173 18.35 5.80 6.25
N VAL A 174 18.28 4.61 5.64
CA VAL A 174 17.11 3.74 5.73
C VAL A 174 17.22 2.93 7.02
N GLU A 175 16.35 3.24 7.98
CA GLU A 175 16.32 2.60 9.30
C GLU A 175 15.59 1.25 9.23
N ASP A 176 15.87 0.35 10.18
CA ASP A 176 15.17 -0.94 10.31
C ASP A 176 13.78 -0.74 10.90
N GLY A 177 12.76 -0.72 10.03
CA GLY A 177 11.36 -0.57 10.42
C GLY A 177 10.81 -1.72 11.27
N GLY A 178 11.46 -2.88 11.24
CA GLY A 178 11.13 -4.05 12.07
C GLY A 178 11.75 -4.01 13.47
N ALA A 179 12.76 -3.13 13.68
CA ALA A 179 13.39 -3.00 14.99
C ALA A 179 12.45 -2.30 15.98
N PRO A 180 12.39 -2.77 17.25
CA PRO A 180 11.48 -2.21 18.24
C PRO A 180 11.62 -0.70 18.42
N GLY A 181 10.52 0.03 18.29
CA GLY A 181 10.45 1.47 18.53
C GLY A 181 10.93 2.37 17.40
N VAL A 182 11.53 1.84 16.32
CA VAL A 182 12.03 2.66 15.20
C VAL A 182 10.90 3.36 14.47
N SER A 183 9.91 2.62 13.99
CA SER A 183 8.74 3.20 13.30
C SER A 183 8.00 4.22 14.18
N GLN A 184 7.80 3.91 15.47
CA GLN A 184 7.17 4.84 16.42
C GLN A 184 8.02 6.11 16.64
N SER A 185 9.35 5.97 16.69
CA SER A 185 10.27 7.12 16.79
C SER A 185 10.17 8.03 15.57
N ILE A 186 10.13 7.45 14.36
CA ILE A 186 9.94 8.21 13.13
C ILE A 186 8.59 8.91 13.13
N CYS A 187 7.51 8.19 13.43
CA CYS A 187 6.16 8.74 13.50
C CYS A 187 6.02 9.85 14.53
N SER A 188 6.69 9.75 15.68
CA SER A 188 6.67 10.78 16.72
C SER A 188 7.45 12.03 16.30
N TRP A 189 8.58 11.87 15.62
CA TRP A 189 9.41 12.96 15.13
C TRP A 189 8.79 13.71 13.95
N ALA A 190 8.13 13.01 13.03
CA ALA A 190 7.58 13.58 11.80
C ALA A 190 6.38 14.49 12.05
N ASP A 191 6.18 15.48 11.23
CA ASP A 191 4.96 16.29 11.14
C ASP A 191 3.97 15.68 10.14
N LEU A 192 4.51 14.98 9.12
CA LEU A 192 3.75 14.21 8.13
C LEU A 192 4.40 12.82 7.96
N VAL A 193 3.61 11.77 7.98
CA VAL A 193 4.03 10.40 7.70
C VAL A 193 3.51 9.97 6.34
N LEU A 194 4.41 9.64 5.44
CA LEU A 194 4.11 8.96 4.17
C LEU A 194 4.26 7.46 4.38
N CYS A 195 3.18 6.70 4.25
CA CYS A 195 3.18 5.27 4.53
C CYS A 195 2.82 4.46 3.28
N THR A 196 3.61 3.44 2.96
CA THR A 196 3.33 2.57 1.82
C THR A 196 2.02 1.82 1.99
N GLY A 197 1.22 1.75 0.93
CA GLY A 197 -0.02 0.99 0.91
C GLY A 197 0.19 -0.54 1.04
N SER A 198 1.41 -1.06 0.82
CA SER A 198 1.71 -2.48 1.01
C SER A 198 1.57 -2.95 2.45
N THR A 199 1.54 -2.03 3.42
CA THR A 199 1.26 -2.31 4.83
C THR A 199 -0.09 -3.01 5.04
N VAL A 200 -1.05 -2.87 4.12
CA VAL A 200 -2.31 -3.62 4.17
C VAL A 200 -2.14 -5.11 3.85
N CYS A 201 -1.12 -5.49 3.08
CA CYS A 201 -0.87 -6.89 2.77
C CYS A 201 -0.10 -7.60 3.89
N ASN A 202 0.89 -6.94 4.50
CA ASN A 202 1.68 -7.54 5.60
C ASN A 202 1.06 -7.37 7.00
N GLY A 203 -0.04 -6.64 7.12
CA GLY A 203 -0.77 -6.46 8.38
C GLY A 203 -0.33 -5.27 9.23
N SER A 204 0.78 -4.61 8.91
CA SER A 204 1.31 -3.51 9.72
C SER A 204 0.54 -2.18 9.59
N ILE A 205 -0.43 -2.08 8.68
CA ILE A 205 -1.23 -0.87 8.49
C ILE A 205 -1.84 -0.35 9.80
N VAL A 206 -2.28 -1.25 10.68
CA VAL A 206 -2.93 -0.90 11.95
C VAL A 206 -2.01 -0.15 12.91
N ASP A 207 -0.69 -0.35 12.78
CA ASP A 207 0.32 0.33 13.59
C ASP A 207 0.42 1.83 13.26
N PHE A 208 -0.22 2.27 12.18
CA PHE A 208 -0.15 3.65 11.69
C PHE A 208 -1.49 4.38 11.72
N LEU A 209 -2.63 3.68 11.87
CA LEU A 209 -3.97 4.30 11.78
C LEU A 209 -4.24 5.31 12.91
N TYR A 210 -3.54 5.21 14.04
CA TYR A 210 -3.66 6.18 15.13
C TYR A 210 -3.17 7.59 14.75
N LEU A 211 -2.37 7.71 13.69
CA LEU A 211 -1.81 8.99 13.22
C LEU A 211 -2.86 9.93 12.62
N LYS A 212 -4.01 9.42 12.19
CA LYS A 212 -5.15 10.20 11.69
C LYS A 212 -4.74 11.18 10.57
N ASP A 213 -4.88 12.49 10.83
CA ASP A 213 -4.59 13.54 9.85
C ASP A 213 -3.08 13.74 9.58
N LYS A 214 -2.23 13.06 10.35
CA LYS A 214 -0.77 13.12 10.21
C LYS A 214 -0.21 12.11 9.23
N ILE A 215 -1.03 11.18 8.73
CA ILE A 215 -0.63 10.14 7.78
C ILE A 215 -1.21 10.39 6.41
N LEU A 216 -0.42 10.07 5.38
CA LEU A 216 -0.84 10.01 4.00
C LEU A 216 -0.30 8.71 3.40
N PHE A 217 -1.19 7.82 3.01
CA PHE A 217 -0.79 6.58 2.36
C PHE A 217 -0.45 6.83 0.89
N TYR A 218 0.48 6.04 0.33
CA TYR A 218 0.84 6.11 -1.08
C TYR A 218 0.88 4.71 -1.73
N GLY A 219 0.81 4.69 -3.05
CA GLY A 219 0.88 3.49 -3.86
C GLY A 219 -0.48 2.87 -4.21
N THR A 220 -0.49 1.97 -5.20
CA THR A 220 -1.71 1.38 -5.77
C THR A 220 -2.34 0.31 -4.87
N THR A 221 -1.53 -0.39 -4.08
CA THR A 221 -1.98 -1.51 -3.26
C THR A 221 -3.16 -1.15 -2.35
N LEU A 222 -3.11 0.01 -1.70
CA LEU A 222 -4.17 0.43 -0.77
C LEU A 222 -5.38 1.09 -1.45
N ALA A 223 -5.41 1.23 -2.77
CA ALA A 223 -6.37 2.09 -3.46
C ALA A 223 -7.83 1.78 -3.12
N GLY A 224 -8.27 0.54 -3.31
CA GLY A 224 -9.65 0.13 -3.02
C GLY A 224 -9.97 0.18 -1.53
N ALA A 225 -9.05 -0.30 -0.68
CA ALA A 225 -9.27 -0.27 0.76
C ALA A 225 -9.33 1.18 1.30
N ALA A 226 -8.50 2.08 0.78
CA ALA A 226 -8.56 3.49 1.15
C ALA A 226 -9.89 4.14 0.76
N ALA A 227 -10.41 3.86 -0.44
CA ALA A 227 -11.70 4.36 -0.89
C ALA A 227 -12.86 3.82 -0.05
N LEU A 228 -12.88 2.53 0.28
CA LEU A 228 -13.93 1.92 1.10
C LEU A 228 -13.93 2.42 2.55
N LEU A 229 -12.74 2.63 3.12
CA LEU A 229 -12.59 2.98 4.54
C LEU A 229 -12.37 4.47 4.79
N GLY A 230 -12.30 5.29 3.72
CA GLY A 230 -12.06 6.73 3.83
C GLY A 230 -10.64 7.05 4.35
N LEU A 231 -9.63 6.26 4.00
CA LEU A 231 -8.24 6.52 4.40
C LEU A 231 -7.59 7.56 3.47
N PRO A 232 -6.80 8.50 4.02
CA PRO A 232 -6.10 9.48 3.21
C PRO A 232 -5.01 8.82 2.37
N ARG A 233 -5.16 8.85 1.05
CA ARG A 233 -4.22 8.25 0.11
C ARG A 233 -4.00 9.14 -1.10
N LEU A 234 -2.75 9.18 -1.55
CA LEU A 234 -2.35 9.76 -2.83
C LEU A 234 -1.48 8.78 -3.62
N CYS A 235 -1.50 8.91 -4.93
CA CYS A 235 -0.63 8.19 -5.83
C CYS A 235 0.30 9.17 -6.55
N PHE A 236 1.60 8.89 -6.54
CA PHE A 236 2.63 9.72 -7.17
C PHE A 236 3.40 8.96 -8.26
N ALA A 237 2.92 7.80 -8.69
CA ALA A 237 3.70 6.86 -9.51
C ALA A 237 4.04 7.40 -10.91
N ASP A 238 3.11 8.11 -11.56
CA ASP A 238 3.29 8.52 -12.96
C ASP A 238 4.40 9.55 -13.20
N ARG A 239 4.88 10.18 -12.14
CA ARG A 239 5.91 11.23 -12.22
C ARG A 239 7.33 10.75 -11.95
N TYR A 240 7.50 9.50 -11.51
CA TYR A 240 8.77 8.99 -10.99
C TYR A 240 9.18 7.63 -11.58
N GLN A 241 8.56 7.25 -12.71
CA GLN A 241 8.94 6.07 -13.47
C GLN A 241 10.07 6.35 -14.45
#